data_7b69c4505d2bede7a3a964630f6a7dec
#
_entry.id   7b69c4505d2bede7a3a964630f6a7dec
#
_cell.length_a   1.000
_cell.length_b   1.000
_cell.length_c   1.000
_cell.angle_alpha   90.00
_cell.angle_beta   90.00
_cell.angle_gamma   90.00
#
_symmetry.space_group_name_H-M   'P 1'
#
loop_
_entity.id
_entity.type
_entity.pdbx_description
1 polymer ?
#
loop_
_entity_poly.entity_id
_entity_poly.type
_entity_poly.pdbx_seq_one_letter_code
_entity_poly.pdbx_strand_id
1 'polypeptide(L)'
;MGAASAAAALKAQPILMLAAMRFLQDNYATLVDGDGLLLPGSTADPLVEARTSRLQGAGTGLFAARDLAEGTIVALYPCDALGVDDHGAGLVDLLASRRDLEYFEAQSRPEYRLYLRHEGCDGWSVDANPTRPVRHGWEAHLVNDAAVCRDDDATPEAIERYLEASVAALNVALVPFGAAPLCACVTCAPVAANTELLTSYGPSFWLGGADATPPLTPRATELVVVQQRASAVAMAAVQRPQNAAAAAALGRGLELALQYVQDLQDSVSDRDVG
;
A
#
# COMPACT_ATOMS: atom_id res chain seq x y z
N MET A 1 1.30 0.11 19.71
CA MET A 1 1.07 1.56 19.39
C MET A 1 -0.35 1.74 18.91
N GLY A 2 -1.10 2.69 19.44
CA GLY A 2 -2.42 3.04 18.90
C GLY A 2 -2.28 3.83 17.59
N ALA A 3 -3.31 3.81 16.73
CA ALA A 3 -3.29 4.51 15.43
C ALA A 3 -2.94 6.02 15.57
N ALA A 4 -3.54 6.70 16.55
CA ALA A 4 -3.25 8.12 16.82
C ALA A 4 -1.79 8.37 17.25
N SER A 5 -1.19 7.46 18.02
CA SER A 5 0.22 7.56 18.44
C SER A 5 1.17 7.35 17.26
N ALA A 6 0.87 6.41 16.35
CA ALA A 6 1.67 6.17 15.17
C ALA A 6 1.59 7.32 14.17
N ALA A 7 0.40 7.90 13.96
CA ALA A 7 0.23 9.08 13.12
C ALA A 7 0.99 10.29 13.66
N ALA A 8 1.01 10.47 14.99
CA ALA A 8 1.80 11.52 15.63
C ALA A 8 3.31 11.30 15.47
N ALA A 9 3.77 10.05 15.63
CA ALA A 9 5.17 9.68 15.43
C ALA A 9 5.61 9.89 13.98
N LEU A 10 4.77 9.51 13.00
CA LEU A 10 5.03 9.73 11.58
C LEU A 10 5.25 11.22 11.28
N LYS A 11 4.39 12.10 11.82
CA LYS A 11 4.49 13.55 11.59
C LYS A 11 5.68 14.20 12.32
N ALA A 12 5.97 13.74 13.53
CA ALA A 12 7.03 14.31 14.36
C ALA A 12 8.43 13.89 13.91
N GLN A 13 8.58 12.64 13.45
CA GLN A 13 9.87 12.03 13.13
C GLN A 13 9.79 11.16 11.86
N PRO A 14 9.46 11.73 10.69
CA PRO A 14 9.20 10.96 9.48
C PRO A 14 10.42 10.17 8.98
N ILE A 15 11.64 10.69 9.13
CA ILE A 15 12.87 9.98 8.75
C ILE A 15 13.08 8.73 9.62
N LEU A 16 12.84 8.85 10.93
CA LEU A 16 12.91 7.73 11.86
C LEU A 16 11.84 6.68 11.53
N MET A 17 10.63 7.12 11.24
CA MET A 17 9.54 6.22 10.82
C MET A 17 9.90 5.47 9.54
N LEU A 18 10.46 6.14 8.53
CA LEU A 18 10.89 5.49 7.29
C LEU A 18 12.00 4.45 7.55
N ALA A 19 12.99 4.79 8.38
CA ALA A 19 14.05 3.86 8.75
C ALA A 19 13.49 2.64 9.51
N ALA A 20 12.55 2.85 10.44
CA ALA A 20 11.87 1.79 11.17
C ALA A 20 11.02 0.91 10.26
N MET A 21 10.30 1.48 9.30
CA MET A 21 9.54 0.73 8.32
C MET A 21 10.43 -0.17 7.47
N ARG A 22 11.57 0.34 7.04
CA ARG A 22 12.57 -0.45 6.29
C ARG A 22 13.15 -1.57 7.12
N PHE A 23 13.51 -1.27 8.37
CA PHE A 23 14.01 -2.29 9.30
C PHE A 23 12.96 -3.38 9.56
N LEU A 24 11.69 -3.00 9.76
CA LEU A 24 10.58 -3.94 9.92
C LEU A 24 10.41 -4.82 8.67
N GLN A 25 10.45 -4.24 7.47
CA GLN A 25 10.34 -5.00 6.22
C GLN A 25 11.49 -6.00 6.04
N ASP A 26 12.72 -5.60 6.36
CA ASP A 26 13.91 -6.45 6.21
C ASP A 26 14.02 -7.53 7.29
N ASN A 27 13.39 -7.33 8.45
CA ASN A 27 13.44 -8.23 9.61
C ASN A 27 12.08 -8.76 10.02
N TYR A 28 11.09 -8.71 9.12
CA TYR A 28 9.71 -9.05 9.40
C TYR A 28 9.54 -10.41 10.08
N ALA A 29 10.15 -11.46 9.53
CA ALA A 29 10.09 -12.80 10.07
C ALA A 29 10.61 -12.88 11.52
N THR A 30 11.66 -12.15 11.86
CA THR A 30 12.23 -12.15 13.21
C THR A 30 11.41 -11.33 14.20
N LEU A 31 10.85 -10.20 13.76
CA LEU A 31 10.14 -9.27 14.65
C LEU A 31 8.68 -9.65 14.88
N VAL A 32 8.06 -10.34 13.92
CA VAL A 32 6.62 -10.61 13.93
C VAL A 32 6.33 -12.11 14.02
N ASP A 33 7.08 -12.97 13.32
CA ASP A 33 6.88 -14.41 13.33
C ASP A 33 7.30 -15.08 14.67
N GLY A 34 8.15 -14.44 15.47
CA GLY A 34 8.54 -14.93 16.79
C GLY A 34 7.36 -15.12 17.74
N ASP A 35 6.25 -14.43 17.53
CA ASP A 35 5.01 -14.53 18.28
C ASP A 35 3.99 -15.52 17.65
N GLY A 36 4.35 -16.22 16.56
CA GLY A 36 3.48 -17.18 15.88
C GLY A 36 2.30 -16.55 15.12
N LEU A 37 2.34 -15.24 14.92
CA LEU A 37 1.35 -14.45 14.17
C LEU A 37 1.84 -14.22 12.75
N LEU A 38 1.86 -15.28 11.95
CA LEU A 38 2.07 -15.19 10.52
C LEU A 38 1.00 -14.30 9.90
N LEU A 39 1.40 -13.31 9.13
CA LEU A 39 0.52 -12.91 8.02
C LEU A 39 0.23 -14.19 7.24
N PRO A 40 -1.02 -14.45 6.86
CA PRO A 40 -1.37 -15.65 6.15
C PRO A 40 -0.48 -15.80 4.92
N GLY A 41 0.31 -16.87 4.83
CA GLY A 41 1.24 -17.11 3.74
C GLY A 41 2.70 -17.09 4.20
N SER A 42 3.07 -18.07 5.04
CA SER A 42 4.49 -18.33 5.32
C SER A 42 5.23 -18.64 4.01
N THR A 43 6.54 -18.48 3.99
CA THR A 43 7.39 -18.85 2.83
C THR A 43 7.19 -20.29 2.36
N ALA A 44 6.71 -21.18 3.26
CA ALA A 44 6.41 -22.58 2.95
C ALA A 44 5.05 -22.80 2.25
N ASP A 45 4.10 -21.85 2.39
CA ASP A 45 2.75 -21.94 1.79
C ASP A 45 2.25 -20.54 1.42
N PRO A 46 2.80 -19.91 0.38
CA PRO A 46 2.49 -18.55 0.02
C PRO A 46 1.03 -18.40 -0.43
N LEU A 47 0.40 -17.28 -0.04
CA LEU A 47 -0.94 -16.92 -0.52
C LEU A 47 -0.91 -16.36 -1.93
N VAL A 48 0.20 -15.75 -2.30
CA VAL A 48 0.34 -15.00 -3.56
C VAL A 48 1.69 -15.28 -4.21
N GLU A 49 1.73 -15.08 -5.51
CA GLU A 49 2.92 -15.19 -6.35
C GLU A 49 3.01 -14.01 -7.31
N ALA A 50 4.22 -13.43 -7.42
CA ALA A 50 4.53 -12.43 -8.43
C ALA A 50 4.83 -13.12 -9.77
N ARG A 51 4.10 -12.78 -10.82
CA ARG A 51 4.25 -13.32 -12.19
C ARG A 51 4.05 -12.21 -13.21
N THR A 52 4.37 -12.47 -14.48
CA THR A 52 4.01 -11.56 -15.57
C THR A 52 2.49 -11.36 -15.58
N SER A 53 2.06 -10.10 -15.53
CA SER A 53 0.64 -9.73 -15.57
C SER A 53 -0.02 -10.22 -16.86
N ARG A 54 -1.31 -10.57 -16.77
CA ARG A 54 -2.15 -10.86 -17.94
C ARG A 54 -2.62 -9.60 -18.66
N LEU A 55 -2.47 -8.44 -18.02
CA LEU A 55 -2.81 -7.15 -18.60
C LEU A 55 -1.68 -6.65 -19.47
N GLN A 56 -2.00 -6.25 -20.70
CA GLN A 56 -1.00 -5.78 -21.64
C GLN A 56 -0.28 -4.53 -21.11
N GLY A 57 1.04 -4.60 -21.01
CA GLY A 57 1.88 -3.48 -20.59
C GLY A 57 1.98 -3.26 -19.07
N ALA A 58 1.27 -4.05 -18.25
CA ALA A 58 1.30 -3.90 -16.79
C ALA A 58 2.55 -4.51 -16.11
N GLY A 59 3.41 -5.20 -16.87
CA GLY A 59 4.65 -5.77 -16.33
C GLY A 59 4.40 -6.94 -15.39
N THR A 60 4.77 -6.82 -14.13
CA THR A 60 4.54 -7.84 -13.09
C THR A 60 3.19 -7.61 -12.43
N GLY A 61 2.47 -8.70 -12.16
CA GLY A 61 1.22 -8.73 -11.40
C GLY A 61 1.31 -9.69 -10.22
N LEU A 62 0.38 -9.57 -9.29
CA LEU A 62 0.25 -10.46 -8.14
C LEU A 62 -0.89 -11.45 -8.38
N PHE A 63 -0.65 -12.73 -8.12
CA PHE A 63 -1.61 -13.80 -8.39
C PHE A 63 -1.90 -14.61 -7.12
N ALA A 64 -3.14 -15.05 -6.97
CA ALA A 64 -3.49 -16.00 -5.92
C ALA A 64 -2.78 -17.34 -6.16
N ALA A 65 -1.97 -17.81 -5.22
CA ALA A 65 -1.29 -19.11 -5.31
C ALA A 65 -2.25 -20.28 -5.02
N ARG A 66 -3.34 -20.01 -4.31
CA ARG A 66 -4.42 -20.95 -3.96
C ARG A 66 -5.76 -20.21 -3.91
N ASP A 67 -6.85 -20.93 -3.67
CA ASP A 67 -8.16 -20.32 -3.43
C ASP A 67 -8.12 -19.46 -2.16
N LEU A 68 -8.58 -18.22 -2.28
CA LEU A 68 -8.63 -17.23 -1.22
C LEU A 68 -10.09 -16.89 -0.88
N ALA A 69 -10.41 -16.91 0.40
CA ALA A 69 -11.71 -16.44 0.86
C ALA A 69 -11.78 -14.90 0.85
N GLU A 70 -12.99 -14.35 0.79
CA GLU A 70 -13.23 -12.92 1.01
C GLU A 70 -12.69 -12.48 2.39
N GLY A 71 -12.05 -11.34 2.43
CA GLY A 71 -11.46 -10.75 3.64
C GLY A 71 -10.14 -11.38 4.05
N THR A 72 -9.45 -12.10 3.15
CA THR A 72 -8.10 -12.59 3.37
C THR A 72 -7.10 -11.46 3.16
N ILE A 73 -6.23 -11.21 4.14
CA ILE A 73 -5.06 -10.33 3.97
C ILE A 73 -4.02 -11.12 3.20
N VAL A 74 -3.59 -10.61 2.05
CA VAL A 74 -2.70 -11.35 1.14
C VAL A 74 -1.27 -10.81 1.10
N ALA A 75 -1.09 -9.51 1.31
CA ALA A 75 0.21 -8.86 1.37
C ALA A 75 0.10 -7.48 2.04
N LEU A 76 1.24 -6.94 2.46
CA LEU A 76 1.39 -5.56 2.90
C LEU A 76 1.95 -4.68 1.77
N TYR A 77 1.65 -3.39 1.81
CA TYR A 77 2.24 -2.41 0.92
C TYR A 77 3.61 -1.98 1.44
N PRO A 78 4.70 -2.07 0.65
CA PRO A 78 6.02 -1.69 1.10
C PRO A 78 6.13 -0.17 1.26
N CYS A 79 6.98 0.26 2.19
CA CYS A 79 7.28 1.66 2.45
C CYS A 79 8.77 1.88 2.21
N ASP A 80 9.14 2.18 0.97
CA ASP A 80 10.52 2.48 0.58
C ASP A 80 10.80 3.99 0.60
N ALA A 81 9.75 4.82 0.51
CA ALA A 81 9.78 6.25 0.74
C ALA A 81 8.47 6.73 1.38
N LEU A 82 8.52 7.87 2.03
CA LEU A 82 7.38 8.61 2.56
C LEU A 82 7.24 9.92 1.81
N GLY A 83 6.02 10.21 1.34
CA GLY A 83 5.67 11.45 0.69
C GLY A 83 4.76 12.30 1.57
N VAL A 84 4.88 13.62 1.45
CA VAL A 84 3.97 14.61 2.05
C VAL A 84 3.47 15.51 0.94
N ASP A 85 2.16 15.61 0.80
CA ASP A 85 1.53 16.57 -0.11
C ASP A 85 1.54 17.96 0.56
N ASP A 86 2.21 18.93 -0.06
CA ASP A 86 2.24 20.30 0.41
C ASP A 86 1.01 21.07 -0.13
N HIS A 87 -0.15 20.77 0.46
CA HIS A 87 -1.42 21.51 0.39
C HIS A 87 -1.64 22.35 -0.89
N GLY A 88 -1.74 21.69 -2.04
CA GLY A 88 -2.18 22.32 -3.29
C GLY A 88 -1.08 22.86 -4.19
N ALA A 89 0.19 22.75 -3.83
CA ALA A 89 1.31 23.07 -4.72
C ALA A 89 1.70 21.88 -5.63
N GLY A 90 1.10 20.70 -5.43
CA GLY A 90 1.42 19.49 -6.18
C GLY A 90 2.85 18.96 -5.95
N LEU A 91 3.57 19.56 -5.01
CA LEU A 91 4.91 19.11 -4.62
C LEU A 91 4.77 18.08 -3.51
N VAL A 92 5.31 16.90 -3.77
CA VAL A 92 5.45 15.85 -2.76
C VAL A 92 6.90 15.85 -2.31
N ASP A 93 7.13 16.27 -1.07
CA ASP A 93 8.43 16.09 -0.44
C ASP A 93 8.59 14.62 -0.06
N LEU A 94 9.47 13.90 -0.79
CA LEU A 94 9.78 12.52 -0.53
C LEU A 94 10.88 12.41 0.52
N LEU A 95 10.54 11.81 1.66
CA LEU A 95 11.50 11.43 2.67
C LEU A 95 12.00 10.02 2.34
N ALA A 96 13.19 9.94 1.77
CA ALA A 96 13.75 8.72 1.22
C ALA A 96 15.25 8.62 1.53
N SER A 97 15.84 7.44 1.37
CA SER A 97 17.30 7.33 1.29
C SER A 97 17.79 8.00 0.01
N ARG A 98 19.09 8.38 -0.03
CA ARG A 98 19.70 8.94 -1.24
C ARG A 98 19.42 8.09 -2.49
N ARG A 99 19.47 6.77 -2.37
CA ARG A 99 19.18 5.84 -3.47
C ARG A 99 17.73 5.89 -3.94
N ASP A 100 16.79 6.07 -3.00
CA ASP A 100 15.37 6.18 -3.35
C ASP A 100 15.08 7.54 -3.99
N LEU A 101 15.71 8.62 -3.51
CA LEU A 101 15.63 9.93 -4.15
C LEU A 101 16.13 9.88 -5.59
N GLU A 102 17.30 9.26 -5.84
CA GLU A 102 17.83 9.05 -7.19
C GLU A 102 16.84 8.27 -8.08
N TYR A 103 16.12 7.27 -7.51
CA TYR A 103 15.07 6.55 -8.22
C TYR A 103 13.88 7.46 -8.56
N PHE A 104 13.36 8.22 -7.60
CA PHE A 104 12.21 9.09 -7.81
C PHE A 104 12.55 10.26 -8.74
N GLU A 105 13.72 10.86 -8.60
CA GLU A 105 14.21 11.92 -9.49
C GLU A 105 14.39 11.42 -10.93
N ALA A 106 14.94 10.21 -11.11
CA ALA A 106 15.21 9.65 -12.44
C ALA A 106 13.96 9.12 -13.15
N GLN A 107 12.95 8.65 -12.43
CA GLN A 107 11.84 7.89 -13.02
C GLN A 107 10.45 8.46 -12.76
N SER A 108 10.26 9.32 -11.77
CA SER A 108 8.96 9.96 -11.45
C SER A 108 7.75 9.06 -11.72
N ARG A 109 7.66 7.94 -10.98
CA ARG A 109 6.60 6.92 -11.20
C ARG A 109 5.54 7.02 -10.12
N PRO A 110 4.47 7.78 -10.35
CA PRO A 110 3.36 7.91 -9.39
C PRO A 110 2.57 6.61 -9.20
N GLU A 111 2.73 5.63 -10.12
CA GLU A 111 2.03 4.35 -10.09
C GLU A 111 2.37 3.47 -8.88
N TYR A 112 3.46 3.76 -8.18
CA TYR A 112 3.87 3.08 -6.94
C TYR A 112 3.62 3.91 -5.68
N ARG A 113 2.83 4.98 -5.78
CA ARG A 113 2.43 5.82 -4.66
C ARG A 113 1.06 5.44 -4.15
N LEU A 114 0.97 5.19 -2.84
CA LEU A 114 -0.28 4.94 -2.14
C LEU A 114 -0.53 6.04 -1.12
N TYR A 115 -1.59 6.83 -1.31
CA TYR A 115 -2.02 7.83 -0.32
C TYR A 115 -2.59 7.16 0.91
N LEU A 116 -2.11 7.59 2.08
CA LEU A 116 -2.55 7.04 3.36
C LEU A 116 -3.96 7.52 3.69
N ARG A 117 -4.80 6.57 4.12
CA ARG A 117 -6.16 6.82 4.60
C ARG A 117 -6.29 6.51 6.10
N HIS A 118 -5.18 6.58 6.84
CA HIS A 118 -5.18 6.45 8.28
C HIS A 118 -5.66 7.76 8.91
N GLU A 119 -6.39 7.65 10.03
CA GLU A 119 -6.78 8.82 10.81
C GLU A 119 -5.55 9.67 11.17
N GLY A 120 -5.63 10.94 10.88
CA GLY A 120 -4.57 11.90 11.13
C GLY A 120 -3.36 11.84 10.18
N CYS A 121 -3.41 11.07 9.09
CA CYS A 121 -2.35 10.97 8.08
C CYS A 121 -2.74 11.60 6.74
N ASP A 122 -3.70 12.53 6.75
CA ASP A 122 -4.07 13.26 5.53
C ASP A 122 -2.85 13.97 4.93
N GLY A 123 -2.71 13.88 3.61
CA GLY A 123 -1.56 14.43 2.88
C GLY A 123 -0.29 13.58 2.91
N TRP A 124 -0.30 12.41 3.57
CA TRP A 124 0.84 11.49 3.54
C TRP A 124 0.64 10.37 2.53
N SER A 125 1.78 9.91 1.95
CA SER A 125 1.83 8.72 1.08
C SER A 125 2.98 7.80 1.46
N VAL A 126 2.84 6.54 1.07
CA VAL A 126 3.93 5.56 1.03
C VAL A 126 4.22 5.23 -0.42
N ASP A 127 5.50 5.14 -0.74
CA ASP A 127 5.94 4.82 -2.09
C ASP A 127 6.77 3.53 -2.06
N ALA A 128 6.42 2.59 -2.94
CA ALA A 128 7.20 1.39 -3.17
C ALA A 128 8.27 1.66 -4.23
N ASN A 129 9.45 1.04 -4.06
CA ASN A 129 10.49 1.08 -5.08
C ASN A 129 10.56 -0.27 -5.82
N PRO A 130 10.02 -0.36 -7.05
CA PRO A 130 9.97 -1.62 -7.81
C PRO A 130 11.36 -2.13 -8.25
N THR A 131 12.43 -1.33 -8.10
CA THR A 131 13.80 -1.77 -8.36
C THR A 131 14.41 -2.55 -7.19
N ARG A 132 13.76 -2.54 -6.04
CA ARG A 132 14.18 -3.35 -4.90
C ARG A 132 13.71 -4.79 -5.04
N PRO A 133 14.45 -5.75 -4.47
CA PRO A 133 13.97 -7.12 -4.38
C PRO A 133 12.61 -7.17 -3.68
N VAL A 134 11.69 -7.92 -4.26
CA VAL A 134 10.39 -8.19 -3.64
C VAL A 134 10.60 -8.95 -2.35
N ARG A 135 10.01 -8.45 -1.25
CA ARG A 135 10.06 -9.09 0.06
C ARG A 135 8.78 -9.85 0.29
N HIS A 136 8.91 -11.08 0.75
CA HIS A 136 7.74 -11.90 1.08
C HIS A 136 6.85 -11.21 2.13
N GLY A 137 5.55 -11.20 1.87
CA GLY A 137 4.55 -10.50 2.68
C GLY A 137 4.40 -9.00 2.37
N TRP A 138 5.25 -8.43 1.48
CA TRP A 138 5.26 -7.01 1.10
C TRP A 138 5.10 -6.81 -0.41
N GLU A 139 4.30 -7.64 -1.05
CA GLU A 139 4.10 -7.65 -2.50
C GLU A 139 2.93 -6.79 -2.99
N ALA A 140 2.21 -6.09 -2.10
CA ALA A 140 0.95 -5.43 -2.47
C ALA A 140 1.09 -4.31 -3.52
N HIS A 141 2.30 -3.79 -3.74
CA HIS A 141 2.60 -2.83 -4.81
C HIS A 141 2.57 -3.45 -6.22
N LEU A 142 2.50 -4.79 -6.33
CA LEU A 142 2.39 -5.51 -7.59
C LEU A 142 0.93 -5.75 -8.02
N VAL A 143 -0.04 -5.30 -7.24
CA VAL A 143 -1.46 -5.38 -7.60
C VAL A 143 -1.76 -4.33 -8.64
N ASN A 144 -2.24 -4.75 -9.80
CA ASN A 144 -2.55 -3.89 -10.93
C ASN A 144 -4.02 -3.43 -10.95
N ASP A 145 -4.31 -2.38 -11.75
CA ASP A 145 -5.66 -2.02 -12.14
C ASP A 145 -6.02 -2.74 -13.46
N ALA A 146 -7.23 -3.28 -13.55
CA ALA A 146 -7.71 -3.99 -14.72
C ALA A 146 -7.91 -3.10 -15.96
N ALA A 147 -7.97 -1.79 -15.76
CA ALA A 147 -8.26 -0.81 -16.81
C ALA A 147 -7.29 0.37 -16.73
N VAL A 148 -7.16 1.08 -17.84
CA VAL A 148 -6.37 2.30 -17.96
C VAL A 148 -7.28 3.41 -18.48
N CYS A 149 -7.21 4.59 -17.87
CA CYS A 149 -7.83 5.81 -18.38
C CYS A 149 -6.70 6.70 -18.92
N ARG A 150 -6.72 7.02 -20.21
CA ARG A 150 -5.66 7.83 -20.84
C ARG A 150 -6.02 9.30 -20.81
N ASP A 151 -5.02 10.19 -20.79
CA ASP A 151 -5.23 11.65 -20.75
C ASP A 151 -6.04 12.18 -21.95
N ASP A 152 -5.88 11.58 -23.14
CA ASP A 152 -6.64 11.89 -24.34
C ASP A 152 -8.10 11.42 -24.28
N ASP A 153 -8.43 10.56 -23.33
CA ASP A 153 -9.76 10.03 -23.06
C ASP A 153 -10.47 10.70 -21.86
N ALA A 154 -10.04 11.87 -21.41
CA ALA A 154 -10.60 12.56 -20.24
C ALA A 154 -12.02 13.10 -20.50
N THR A 155 -12.97 12.18 -20.84
CA THR A 155 -14.40 12.47 -20.97
C THR A 155 -15.19 11.69 -19.92
N PRO A 156 -16.40 12.18 -19.53
CA PRO A 156 -17.26 11.46 -18.60
C PRO A 156 -17.55 10.02 -19.03
N GLU A 157 -17.74 9.78 -20.34
CA GLU A 157 -18.03 8.46 -20.91
C GLU A 157 -16.79 7.55 -20.92
N ALA A 158 -15.59 8.11 -21.08
CA ALA A 158 -14.37 7.34 -20.99
C ALA A 158 -14.10 6.91 -19.55
N ILE A 159 -14.34 7.79 -18.58
CA ILE A 159 -14.26 7.44 -17.15
C ILE A 159 -15.29 6.36 -16.80
N GLU A 160 -16.52 6.45 -17.30
CA GLU A 160 -17.54 5.42 -17.09
C GLU A 160 -17.07 4.05 -17.60
N ARG A 161 -16.57 3.97 -18.85
CA ARG A 161 -15.99 2.72 -19.41
C ARG A 161 -14.81 2.20 -18.59
N TYR A 162 -13.89 3.08 -18.16
CA TYR A 162 -12.80 2.72 -17.27
C TYR A 162 -13.33 2.09 -15.98
N LEU A 163 -14.26 2.77 -15.31
CA LEU A 163 -14.83 2.29 -14.04
C LEU A 163 -15.58 0.98 -14.22
N GLU A 164 -16.32 0.79 -15.31
CA GLU A 164 -17.00 -0.48 -15.62
C GLU A 164 -15.98 -1.64 -15.71
N ALA A 165 -14.90 -1.46 -16.47
CA ALA A 165 -13.89 -2.49 -16.62
C ALA A 165 -13.11 -2.74 -15.32
N SER A 166 -12.71 -1.68 -14.62
CA SER A 166 -11.95 -1.77 -13.38
C SER A 166 -12.77 -2.43 -12.25
N VAL A 167 -14.02 -1.99 -12.05
CA VAL A 167 -14.92 -2.54 -11.02
C VAL A 167 -15.32 -3.98 -11.31
N ALA A 168 -15.53 -4.35 -12.59
CA ALA A 168 -15.89 -5.71 -12.96
C ALA A 168 -14.80 -6.75 -12.64
N ALA A 169 -13.53 -6.33 -12.63
CA ALA A 169 -12.38 -7.20 -12.36
C ALA A 169 -11.85 -7.07 -10.92
N LEU A 170 -12.30 -6.06 -10.18
CA LEU A 170 -11.88 -5.77 -8.82
C LEU A 170 -12.10 -6.97 -7.89
N ASN A 171 -11.03 -7.47 -7.27
CA ASN A 171 -11.10 -8.58 -6.32
C ASN A 171 -10.30 -8.34 -5.03
N VAL A 172 -9.47 -7.27 -4.98
CA VAL A 172 -8.77 -6.83 -3.77
C VAL A 172 -8.89 -5.32 -3.57
N ALA A 173 -8.70 -4.87 -2.34
CA ALA A 173 -8.57 -3.47 -1.99
C ALA A 173 -7.35 -3.22 -1.10
N LEU A 174 -6.72 -2.06 -1.25
CA LEU A 174 -5.66 -1.57 -0.38
C LEU A 174 -6.29 -0.74 0.74
N VAL A 175 -6.08 -1.14 1.97
CA VAL A 175 -6.71 -0.53 3.14
C VAL A 175 -5.72 -0.31 4.29
N PRO A 176 -5.93 0.70 5.15
CA PRO A 176 -5.17 0.86 6.38
C PRO A 176 -5.17 -0.41 7.23
N PHE A 177 -4.03 -0.76 7.81
CA PHE A 177 -3.88 -1.97 8.61
C PHE A 177 -3.07 -1.73 9.89
N GLY A 178 -3.77 -1.56 11.00
CA GLY A 178 -3.11 -1.29 12.29
C GLY A 178 -2.58 0.13 12.40
N ALA A 179 -1.30 0.27 12.66
CA ALA A 179 -0.65 1.57 12.85
C ALA A 179 -0.19 2.18 11.52
N ALA A 180 -0.31 3.49 11.36
CA ALA A 180 0.29 4.20 10.22
C ALA A 180 1.82 4.00 10.21
N PRO A 181 2.44 3.84 9.03
CA PRO A 181 1.89 3.93 7.68
C PRO A 181 1.50 2.57 7.06
N LEU A 182 1.18 1.56 7.86
CA LEU A 182 0.91 0.21 7.39
C LEU A 182 -0.38 0.12 6.57
N CYS A 183 -0.30 -0.46 5.38
CA CYS A 183 -1.45 -0.75 4.51
C CYS A 183 -1.42 -2.21 4.09
N ALA A 184 -2.58 -2.85 4.01
CA ALA A 184 -2.75 -4.22 3.57
C ALA A 184 -3.54 -4.32 2.27
N CYS A 185 -3.18 -5.31 1.45
CA CYS A 185 -3.99 -5.80 0.36
C CYS A 185 -4.92 -6.90 0.88
N VAL A 186 -6.22 -6.72 0.69
CA VAL A 186 -7.26 -7.60 1.25
C VAL A 186 -8.24 -7.99 0.14
N THR A 187 -8.57 -9.28 0.04
CA THR A 187 -9.59 -9.75 -0.90
C THR A 187 -10.97 -9.20 -0.53
N CYS A 188 -11.68 -8.61 -1.49
CA CYS A 188 -13.04 -8.11 -1.32
C CYS A 188 -14.11 -9.02 -1.93
N ALA A 189 -13.68 -10.15 -2.49
CA ALA A 189 -14.50 -11.26 -2.97
C ALA A 189 -13.67 -12.56 -2.88
N PRO A 190 -14.28 -13.77 -2.96
CA PRO A 190 -13.54 -15.01 -3.11
C PRO A 190 -12.72 -14.99 -4.42
N VAL A 191 -11.45 -15.43 -4.34
CA VAL A 191 -10.52 -15.45 -5.48
C VAL A 191 -10.02 -16.85 -5.70
N ALA A 192 -10.22 -17.40 -6.90
CA ALA A 192 -9.72 -18.73 -7.25
C ALA A 192 -8.21 -18.73 -7.45
N ALA A 193 -7.56 -19.87 -7.20
CA ALA A 193 -6.15 -20.08 -7.48
C ALA A 193 -5.80 -19.68 -8.92
N ASN A 194 -4.60 -19.14 -9.13
CA ASN A 194 -4.10 -18.62 -10.40
C ASN A 194 -4.84 -17.40 -10.98
N THR A 195 -5.73 -16.78 -10.23
CA THR A 195 -6.36 -15.51 -10.61
C THR A 195 -5.44 -14.33 -10.26
N GLU A 196 -5.32 -13.38 -11.18
CA GLU A 196 -4.59 -12.12 -10.90
C GLU A 196 -5.38 -11.28 -9.91
N LEU A 197 -4.69 -10.74 -8.94
CA LEU A 197 -5.24 -9.81 -7.95
C LEU A 197 -5.26 -8.41 -8.56
N LEU A 198 -6.46 -7.83 -8.63
CA LEU A 198 -6.70 -6.56 -9.28
C LEU A 198 -7.45 -5.62 -8.34
N THR A 199 -6.99 -4.37 -8.31
CA THR A 199 -7.64 -3.27 -7.59
C THR A 199 -8.10 -2.20 -8.57
N SER A 200 -8.73 -1.14 -8.10
CA SER A 200 -9.02 0.05 -8.89
C SER A 200 -8.18 1.21 -8.35
N TYR A 201 -7.37 1.80 -9.20
CA TYR A 201 -6.57 2.99 -8.85
C TYR A 201 -7.43 4.26 -8.84
N GLY A 202 -8.55 4.22 -9.57
CA GLY A 202 -9.43 5.36 -9.77
C GLY A 202 -9.01 6.26 -10.94
N PRO A 203 -9.96 7.00 -11.54
CA PRO A 203 -9.67 7.82 -12.71
C PRO A 203 -8.66 8.93 -12.44
N SER A 204 -8.65 9.53 -11.25
CA SER A 204 -7.70 10.59 -10.87
C SER A 204 -6.25 10.14 -10.89
N PHE A 205 -5.97 8.86 -10.63
CA PHE A 205 -4.62 8.30 -10.75
C PHE A 205 -4.11 8.39 -12.20
N TRP A 206 -4.96 8.00 -13.15
CA TRP A 206 -4.61 7.94 -14.56
C TRP A 206 -4.58 9.32 -15.23
N LEU A 207 -5.38 10.28 -14.76
CA LEU A 207 -5.53 11.61 -15.32
C LEU A 207 -4.63 12.67 -14.64
N GLY A 208 -3.69 12.25 -13.80
CA GLY A 208 -2.74 13.18 -13.17
C GLY A 208 -3.32 14.02 -12.03
N GLY A 209 -4.47 13.63 -11.47
CA GLY A 209 -5.05 14.24 -10.28
C GLY A 209 -6.56 14.45 -10.32
N ALA A 210 -7.13 14.85 -9.20
CA ALA A 210 -8.56 15.07 -9.05
C ALA A 210 -9.08 16.23 -9.93
N ASP A 211 -8.26 17.28 -10.09
CA ASP A 211 -8.62 18.48 -10.87
C ASP A 211 -8.71 18.19 -12.39
N ALA A 212 -7.99 17.17 -12.87
CA ALA A 212 -8.04 16.73 -14.25
C ALA A 212 -9.22 15.78 -14.53
N THR A 213 -9.93 15.34 -13.50
CA THR A 213 -11.03 14.38 -13.63
C THR A 213 -12.34 15.13 -13.93
N PRO A 214 -12.98 14.92 -15.10
CA PRO A 214 -14.24 15.56 -15.42
C PRO A 214 -15.39 15.07 -14.49
N PRO A 215 -16.51 15.79 -14.42
CA PRO A 215 -17.68 15.38 -13.66
C PRO A 215 -18.14 13.98 -14.06
N LEU A 216 -18.46 13.16 -13.06
CA LEU A 216 -18.90 11.79 -13.27
C LEU A 216 -20.35 11.76 -13.83
N THR A 217 -20.61 10.82 -14.74
CA THR A 217 -21.98 10.47 -15.13
C THR A 217 -22.73 9.84 -13.94
N PRO A 218 -24.07 9.78 -13.97
CA PRO A 218 -24.82 9.04 -12.95
C PRO A 218 -24.36 7.58 -12.84
N ARG A 219 -24.07 6.93 -13.97
CA ARG A 219 -23.59 5.55 -14.01
C ARG A 219 -22.18 5.42 -13.41
N ALA A 220 -21.25 6.31 -13.76
CA ALA A 220 -19.93 6.35 -13.17
C ALA A 220 -19.99 6.55 -11.64
N THR A 221 -20.92 7.39 -11.16
CA THR A 221 -21.16 7.58 -9.72
C THR A 221 -21.64 6.29 -9.03
N GLU A 222 -22.53 5.51 -9.64
CA GLU A 222 -22.94 4.20 -9.13
C GLU A 222 -21.75 3.23 -9.04
N LEU A 223 -20.87 3.21 -10.05
CA LEU A 223 -19.67 2.35 -10.08
C LEU A 223 -18.68 2.73 -8.98
N VAL A 224 -18.50 4.01 -8.70
CA VAL A 224 -17.68 4.47 -7.55
C VAL A 224 -18.28 3.95 -6.23
N VAL A 225 -19.59 3.93 -6.09
CA VAL A 225 -20.23 3.34 -4.89
C VAL A 225 -19.94 1.84 -4.78
N VAL A 226 -19.91 1.10 -5.90
CA VAL A 226 -19.54 -0.33 -5.89
C VAL A 226 -18.08 -0.51 -5.45
N GLN A 227 -17.17 0.30 -5.97
CA GLN A 227 -15.75 0.31 -5.53
C GLN A 227 -15.61 0.62 -4.03
N GLN A 228 -16.36 1.61 -3.53
CA GLN A 228 -16.37 1.95 -2.10
C GLN A 228 -16.89 0.80 -1.23
N ARG A 229 -17.91 0.05 -1.72
CA ARG A 229 -18.40 -1.15 -1.01
C ARG A 229 -17.35 -2.24 -0.93
N ALA A 230 -16.60 -2.48 -2.00
CA ALA A 230 -15.49 -3.43 -1.98
C ALA A 230 -14.42 -3.03 -0.95
N SER A 231 -14.05 -1.74 -0.91
CA SER A 231 -13.16 -1.21 0.12
C SER A 231 -13.74 -1.36 1.54
N ALA A 232 -15.06 -1.19 1.71
CA ALA A 232 -15.72 -1.39 3.00
C ALA A 232 -15.69 -2.86 3.46
N VAL A 233 -15.82 -3.82 2.54
CA VAL A 233 -15.65 -5.26 2.84
C VAL A 233 -14.23 -5.53 3.35
N ALA A 234 -13.21 -5.01 2.66
CA ALA A 234 -11.82 -5.14 3.08
C ALA A 234 -11.56 -4.46 4.45
N MET A 235 -12.11 -3.26 4.67
CA MET A 235 -12.03 -2.57 5.96
C MET A 235 -12.69 -3.35 7.09
N ALA A 236 -13.86 -3.94 6.86
CA ALA A 236 -14.51 -4.80 7.85
C ALA A 236 -13.69 -6.07 8.14
N ALA A 237 -13.02 -6.61 7.13
CA ALA A 237 -12.19 -7.80 7.28
C ALA A 237 -10.96 -7.53 8.17
N VAL A 238 -10.29 -6.38 8.04
CA VAL A 238 -9.13 -6.04 8.89
C VAL A 238 -9.51 -5.81 10.36
N GLN A 239 -10.79 -5.56 10.65
CA GLN A 239 -11.31 -5.44 12.01
C GLN A 239 -11.68 -6.78 12.66
N ARG A 240 -11.65 -7.90 11.92
CA ARG A 240 -11.92 -9.24 12.50
C ARG A 240 -10.88 -9.57 13.58
N PRO A 241 -11.26 -10.29 14.67
CA PRO A 241 -10.35 -10.53 15.80
C PRO A 241 -8.97 -11.08 15.41
N GLN A 242 -8.92 -12.05 14.49
CA GLN A 242 -7.65 -12.63 14.03
C GLN A 242 -6.77 -11.60 13.30
N ASN A 243 -7.36 -10.73 12.49
CA ASN A 243 -6.65 -9.70 11.74
C ASN A 243 -6.26 -8.53 12.64
N ALA A 244 -7.10 -8.19 13.62
CA ALA A 244 -6.77 -7.18 14.64
C ALA A 244 -5.56 -7.64 15.49
N ALA A 245 -5.46 -8.93 15.81
CA ALA A 245 -4.29 -9.49 16.49
C ALA A 245 -3.01 -9.37 15.63
N ALA A 246 -3.10 -9.66 14.33
CA ALA A 246 -1.99 -9.47 13.40
C ALA A 246 -1.59 -7.99 13.26
N ALA A 247 -2.58 -7.08 13.17
CA ALA A 247 -2.34 -5.65 13.16
C ALA A 247 -1.64 -5.15 14.44
N ALA A 248 -2.04 -5.68 15.60
CA ALA A 248 -1.39 -5.37 16.87
C ALA A 248 0.05 -5.90 16.95
N ALA A 249 0.32 -7.12 16.42
CA ALA A 249 1.66 -7.68 16.36
C ALA A 249 2.58 -6.85 15.44
N LEU A 250 2.09 -6.43 14.27
CA LEU A 250 2.81 -5.51 13.39
C LEU A 250 3.07 -4.15 14.05
N GLY A 251 2.10 -3.62 14.80
CA GLY A 251 2.27 -2.39 15.57
C GLY A 251 3.40 -2.51 16.60
N ARG A 252 3.47 -3.65 17.33
CA ARG A 252 4.60 -3.93 18.25
C ARG A 252 5.92 -4.07 17.51
N GLY A 253 5.94 -4.77 16.37
CA GLY A 253 7.13 -4.87 15.51
C GLY A 253 7.64 -3.50 15.07
N LEU A 254 6.73 -2.59 14.72
CA LEU A 254 7.07 -1.21 14.35
C LEU A 254 7.63 -0.42 15.56
N GLU A 255 7.07 -0.59 16.76
CA GLU A 255 7.60 0.00 17.98
C GLU A 255 9.02 -0.46 18.28
N LEU A 256 9.27 -1.77 18.18
CA LEU A 256 10.62 -2.33 18.35
C LEU A 256 11.58 -1.80 17.30
N ALA A 257 11.15 -1.69 16.05
CA ALA A 257 11.94 -1.12 14.97
C ALA A 257 12.28 0.36 15.21
N LEU A 258 11.31 1.15 15.68
CA LEU A 258 11.52 2.56 16.03
C LEU A 258 12.55 2.71 17.17
N GLN A 259 12.39 1.92 18.23
CA GLN A 259 13.33 1.93 19.36
C GLN A 259 14.75 1.55 18.90
N TYR A 260 14.89 0.49 18.14
CA TYR A 260 16.19 0.03 17.64
C TYR A 260 16.88 1.09 16.78
N VAL A 261 16.18 1.74 15.87
CA VAL A 261 16.74 2.78 15.01
C VAL A 261 17.12 4.02 15.84
N GLN A 262 16.33 4.38 16.85
CA GLN A 262 16.65 5.49 17.77
C GLN A 262 17.92 5.19 18.56
N ASP A 263 18.05 4.00 19.15
CA ASP A 263 19.22 3.60 19.93
C ASP A 263 20.51 3.63 19.06
N LEU A 264 20.39 3.25 17.77
CA LEU A 264 21.49 3.36 16.82
C LEU A 264 21.90 4.82 16.58
N GLN A 265 20.95 5.73 16.38
CA GLN A 265 21.24 7.15 16.17
C GLN A 265 21.93 7.77 17.40
N ASP A 266 21.42 7.48 18.59
CA ASP A 266 21.99 7.97 19.85
C ASP A 266 23.41 7.45 20.05
N SER A 267 23.66 6.18 19.73
CA SER A 267 24.99 5.57 19.84
C SER A 267 26.04 6.13 18.86
N VAL A 268 25.60 6.65 17.71
CA VAL A 268 26.50 7.33 16.75
C VAL A 268 26.82 8.74 17.23
N SER A 269 25.80 9.47 17.71
CA SER A 269 25.97 10.83 18.22
C SER A 269 26.96 10.90 19.40
N ASP A 270 26.96 9.91 20.30
CA ASP A 270 27.88 9.83 21.43
C ASP A 270 29.32 9.59 21.04
N ARG A 271 29.59 8.95 19.89
CA ARG A 271 30.93 8.69 19.38
C ARG A 271 31.61 9.91 18.72
N ASP A 272 30.79 10.81 18.18
CA ASP A 272 31.27 12.02 17.50
C ASP A 272 31.59 13.18 18.47
N VAL A 273 31.22 13.03 19.75
CA VAL A 273 31.43 14.03 20.82
C VAL A 273 32.63 13.70 21.71
N GLY A 274 33.22 12.51 21.59
CA GLY A 274 34.40 12.05 22.37
C GLY A 274 35.70 12.13 21.56
#